data_2f6b792a558fa2b18d249aaeeea7e626
#
_entry.id   2f6b792a558fa2b18d249aaeeea7e626
#
_cell.length_a   1.000
_cell.length_b   1.000
_cell.length_c   1.000
_cell.angle_alpha   90.00
_cell.angle_beta   90.00
_cell.angle_gamma   90.00
#
_symmetry.space_group_name_H-M   'P 1'
#
loop_
_entity.id
_entity.type
_entity.pdbx_description
1 polymer ?
#
loop_
_entity_poly.entity_id
_entity_poly.type
_entity_poly.pdbx_seq_one_letter_code
_entity_poly.pdbx_strand_id
1 'polypeptide(L)'
;FFYRSVSEFVLNKPRTEYTIYPDIIWNYEAMKNEVQAEPVSVAITVEMNGKDLGQRVRTFSVRSINECLLGYVTNGTKFHDTGIFFAAYVNEENPMIDKLLREALDTRIVNRFLGYQGGAEVVDRQVYALWNVLQKRKFRYSSVSNTSLSSNVVFSQRVRTFDDALESSQINCVDGSVLFASLLRAINIEPILVRTPGHMFVGYYTDSSHKDMNFLETTMIGDVDLDDFFPDEQLDSTMVGKSQNQMSRITFDKSKEYANK
;
A
#
# COMPACT_ATOMS: atom_id res chain seq x y z
N PHE A 1 -21.14 4.27 -8.40
CA PHE A 1 -20.11 4.74 -7.48
C PHE A 1 -20.67 5.35 -6.20
N PHE A 2 -21.87 5.94 -6.25
CA PHE A 2 -22.55 6.48 -5.07
C PHE A 2 -24.05 6.46 -5.26
N TYR A 3 -24.78 6.42 -4.15
CA TYR A 3 -26.22 6.47 -4.11
C TYR A 3 -26.70 7.93 -4.09
N ARG A 4 -27.98 8.15 -4.46
CA ARG A 4 -28.60 9.45 -4.26
C ARG A 4 -28.56 9.82 -2.78
N SER A 5 -28.03 10.99 -2.48
CA SER A 5 -27.99 11.55 -1.13
C SER A 5 -28.52 12.99 -1.15
N VAL A 6 -28.96 13.47 -0.01
CA VAL A 6 -29.44 14.85 0.20
C VAL A 6 -28.69 15.41 1.39
N SER A 7 -28.14 16.61 1.24
CA SER A 7 -27.48 17.34 2.33
C SER A 7 -28.11 18.71 2.47
N GLU A 8 -28.41 19.13 3.70
CA GLU A 8 -29.01 20.41 4.00
C GLU A 8 -27.96 21.37 4.58
N PHE A 9 -28.03 22.63 4.14
CA PHE A 9 -27.07 23.65 4.57
C PHE A 9 -27.82 24.95 4.89
N VAL A 10 -27.33 25.67 5.90
CA VAL A 10 -27.85 26.99 6.26
C VAL A 10 -26.82 28.05 5.84
N LEU A 11 -27.22 28.94 4.94
CA LEU A 11 -26.40 30.03 4.43
C LEU A 11 -26.75 31.33 5.16
N ASN A 12 -25.95 31.72 6.14
CA ASN A 12 -26.27 32.78 7.10
C ASN A 12 -26.01 34.21 6.59
N LYS A 13 -25.22 34.37 5.50
CA LYS A 13 -24.84 35.71 4.99
C LYS A 13 -25.26 35.86 3.53
N PRO A 14 -26.02 36.90 3.17
CA PRO A 14 -26.31 37.16 1.77
C PRO A 14 -25.07 37.64 1.03
N ARG A 15 -25.04 37.44 -0.29
CA ARG A 15 -23.95 37.86 -1.21
C ARG A 15 -22.57 37.36 -0.80
N THR A 16 -22.50 36.19 -0.16
CA THR A 16 -21.26 35.54 0.23
C THR A 16 -21.12 34.25 -0.57
N GLU A 17 -19.91 33.96 -1.04
CA GLU A 17 -19.59 32.69 -1.66
C GLU A 17 -19.38 31.63 -0.57
N TYR A 18 -19.98 30.45 -0.75
CA TYR A 18 -19.83 29.32 0.13
C TYR A 18 -19.33 28.10 -0.62
N THR A 19 -18.34 27.43 -0.06
CA THR A 19 -17.95 26.08 -0.51
C THR A 19 -18.70 25.06 0.34
N ILE A 20 -19.50 24.23 -0.32
CA ILE A 20 -20.36 23.24 0.32
C ILE A 20 -19.79 21.85 0.07
N TYR A 21 -19.68 21.05 1.13
CA TYR A 21 -19.25 19.66 1.08
C TYR A 21 -20.44 18.76 1.43
N PRO A 22 -21.16 18.22 0.43
CA PRO A 22 -22.29 17.33 0.70
C PRO A 22 -21.84 15.99 1.24
N ASP A 23 -22.66 15.37 2.07
CA ASP A 23 -22.46 13.98 2.47
C ASP A 23 -22.75 13.05 1.31
N ILE A 24 -21.77 12.23 0.94
CA ILE A 24 -21.87 11.29 -0.15
C ILE A 24 -22.00 9.87 0.41
N ILE A 25 -23.03 9.17 -0.04
CA ILE A 25 -23.21 7.75 0.29
C ILE A 25 -22.55 6.91 -0.79
N TRP A 26 -21.37 6.39 -0.50
CA TRP A 26 -20.56 5.62 -1.45
C TRP A 26 -21.11 4.22 -1.66
N ASN A 27 -21.11 3.77 -2.91
CA ASN A 27 -21.35 2.37 -3.28
C ASN A 27 -20.00 1.63 -3.35
N TYR A 28 -19.54 1.13 -2.23
CA TYR A 28 -18.24 0.45 -2.11
C TYR A 28 -18.15 -0.81 -2.98
N GLU A 29 -19.24 -1.54 -3.16
CA GLU A 29 -19.26 -2.72 -4.02
C GLU A 29 -19.02 -2.36 -5.50
N ALA A 30 -19.62 -1.28 -5.99
CA ALA A 30 -19.36 -0.80 -7.33
C ALA A 30 -17.92 -0.28 -7.48
N MET A 31 -17.40 0.41 -6.47
CA MET A 31 -16.02 0.92 -6.47
C MET A 31 -14.98 -0.20 -6.42
N LYS A 32 -15.24 -1.26 -5.65
CA LYS A 32 -14.35 -2.41 -5.51
C LYS A 32 -14.16 -3.18 -6.81
N ASN A 33 -15.21 -3.25 -7.62
CA ASN A 33 -15.20 -3.99 -8.89
C ASN A 33 -14.67 -3.17 -10.06
N GLU A 34 -14.36 -1.88 -9.85
CA GLU A 34 -13.84 -1.01 -10.89
C GLU A 34 -12.35 -1.24 -11.10
N VAL A 35 -11.96 -1.76 -12.26
CA VAL A 35 -10.57 -2.11 -12.59
C VAL A 35 -9.88 -1.11 -13.52
N GLN A 36 -10.66 -0.18 -14.12
CA GLN A 36 -10.12 0.84 -15.02
C GLN A 36 -10.84 2.18 -14.84
N ALA A 37 -10.22 3.26 -15.31
CA ALA A 37 -10.85 4.57 -15.24
C ALA A 37 -12.05 4.68 -16.19
N GLU A 38 -13.17 5.22 -15.70
CA GLU A 38 -14.35 5.47 -16.50
C GLU A 38 -14.96 6.86 -16.26
N PRO A 39 -15.68 7.43 -17.23
CA PRO A 39 -16.39 8.68 -17.04
C PRO A 39 -17.69 8.45 -16.26
N VAL A 40 -17.89 9.24 -15.20
CA VAL A 40 -19.09 9.23 -14.37
C VAL A 40 -19.73 10.62 -14.40
N SER A 41 -21.02 10.68 -14.70
CA SER A 41 -21.78 11.92 -14.67
C SER A 41 -22.53 12.07 -13.36
N VAL A 42 -22.31 13.20 -12.69
CA VAL A 42 -22.94 13.57 -11.43
C VAL A 42 -23.96 14.67 -11.69
N ALA A 43 -25.21 14.41 -11.36
CA ALA A 43 -26.30 15.40 -11.41
C ALA A 43 -26.49 16.00 -10.01
N ILE A 44 -26.38 17.31 -9.89
CA ILE A 44 -26.55 18.06 -8.66
C ILE A 44 -27.79 18.94 -8.82
N THR A 45 -28.83 18.69 -8.03
CA THR A 45 -30.04 19.51 -7.96
C THR A 45 -29.98 20.37 -6.70
N VAL A 46 -30.29 21.63 -6.83
CA VAL A 46 -30.31 22.58 -5.70
C VAL A 46 -31.74 23.07 -5.48
N GLU A 47 -32.17 22.94 -4.24
CA GLU A 47 -33.46 23.46 -3.77
C GLU A 47 -33.23 24.51 -2.66
N MET A 48 -33.96 25.56 -2.64
CA MET A 48 -33.93 26.60 -1.59
C MET A 48 -35.31 26.97 -1.13
N ASN A 49 -35.59 26.75 0.14
CA ASN A 49 -36.90 27.05 0.75
C ASN A 49 -38.09 26.43 -0.02
N GLY A 50 -37.93 25.16 -0.45
CA GLY A 50 -38.96 24.43 -1.21
C GLY A 50 -39.06 24.83 -2.69
N LYS A 51 -38.16 25.67 -3.18
CA LYS A 51 -38.09 26.05 -4.60
C LYS A 51 -36.90 25.39 -5.28
N ASP A 52 -37.18 24.65 -6.34
CA ASP A 52 -36.15 24.09 -7.22
C ASP A 52 -35.41 25.23 -7.96
N LEU A 53 -34.09 25.29 -7.79
CA LEU A 53 -33.21 26.23 -8.49
C LEU A 53 -32.57 25.61 -9.73
N GLY A 54 -32.88 24.37 -10.02
CA GLY A 54 -32.41 23.66 -11.19
C GLY A 54 -31.31 22.61 -10.91
N GLN A 55 -30.89 21.99 -11.97
CA GLN A 55 -29.93 20.90 -11.95
C GLN A 55 -28.69 21.26 -12.78
N ARG A 56 -27.54 20.85 -12.29
CA ARG A 56 -26.30 20.86 -13.05
C ARG A 56 -25.71 19.46 -13.13
N VAL A 57 -25.23 19.11 -14.31
CA VAL A 57 -24.51 17.84 -14.55
C VAL A 57 -23.04 18.13 -14.77
N ARG A 58 -22.18 17.34 -14.15
CA ARG A 58 -20.73 17.35 -14.35
C ARG A 58 -20.25 15.93 -14.58
N THR A 59 -19.34 15.77 -15.52
CA THR A 59 -18.69 14.48 -15.81
C THR A 59 -17.28 14.52 -15.26
N PHE A 60 -16.91 13.47 -14.56
CA PHE A 60 -15.59 13.26 -13.97
C PHE A 60 -15.04 11.92 -14.47
N SER A 61 -13.72 11.79 -14.55
CA SER A 61 -13.08 10.49 -14.69
C SER A 61 -12.86 9.92 -13.29
N VAL A 62 -13.50 8.80 -12.99
CA VAL A 62 -13.26 8.04 -11.77
C VAL A 62 -12.21 6.99 -12.06
N ARG A 63 -11.20 6.88 -11.22
CA ARG A 63 -10.13 5.90 -11.32
C ARG A 63 -10.44 4.69 -10.45
N SER A 64 -9.81 3.56 -10.77
CA SER A 64 -9.90 2.36 -9.95
C SER A 64 -9.44 2.64 -8.51
N ILE A 65 -10.04 1.96 -7.55
CA ILE A 65 -9.59 1.96 -6.15
C ILE A 65 -8.14 1.47 -6.01
N ASN A 66 -7.67 0.70 -6.97
CA ASN A 66 -6.29 0.21 -7.05
C ASN A 66 -5.29 1.25 -7.60
N GLU A 67 -5.74 2.45 -7.89
CA GLU A 67 -4.89 3.57 -8.32
C GLU A 67 -4.72 4.58 -7.19
N CYS A 68 -3.63 4.46 -6.45
CA CYS A 68 -3.27 5.44 -5.42
C CYS A 68 -2.88 6.78 -6.05
N LEU A 69 -3.49 7.86 -5.61
CA LEU A 69 -3.10 9.20 -6.00
C LEU A 69 -1.71 9.53 -5.40
N LEU A 70 -0.71 9.64 -6.26
CA LEU A 70 0.66 9.99 -5.90
C LEU A 70 0.87 11.50 -5.76
N GLY A 71 0.19 12.27 -6.58
CA GLY A 71 0.24 13.72 -6.56
C GLY A 71 -0.53 14.36 -7.72
N TYR A 72 -0.66 15.66 -7.66
CA TYR A 72 -1.30 16.42 -8.73
C TYR A 72 -0.66 17.81 -8.90
N VAL A 73 -0.85 18.40 -10.08
CA VAL A 73 -0.32 19.73 -10.42
C VAL A 73 -1.45 20.73 -10.48
N THR A 74 -1.26 21.90 -9.85
CA THR A 74 -2.16 23.06 -9.97
C THR A 74 -1.43 24.21 -10.64
N ASN A 75 -2.18 25.06 -11.35
CA ASN A 75 -1.66 26.24 -12.07
C ASN A 75 -0.49 25.92 -13.00
N GLY A 76 -0.47 24.70 -13.56
CA GLY A 76 0.53 24.24 -14.53
C GLY A 76 1.93 23.94 -13.97
N THR A 77 2.22 24.30 -12.72
CA THR A 77 3.59 24.17 -12.17
C THR A 77 3.67 23.70 -10.73
N LYS A 78 2.66 23.96 -9.91
CA LYS A 78 2.71 23.61 -8.49
C LYS A 78 2.32 22.17 -8.27
N PHE A 79 3.30 21.32 -7.95
CA PHE A 79 3.09 19.92 -7.57
C PHE A 79 2.64 19.79 -6.10
N HIS A 80 1.62 19.00 -5.88
CA HIS A 80 1.10 18.63 -4.56
C HIS A 80 1.33 17.15 -4.37
N ASP A 81 2.20 16.79 -3.45
CA ASP A 81 2.49 15.41 -3.08
C ASP A 81 1.34 14.87 -2.22
N THR A 82 0.84 13.71 -2.58
CA THR A 82 -0.19 12.98 -1.86
C THR A 82 0.23 11.55 -1.51
N GLY A 83 1.53 11.28 -1.54
CA GLY A 83 2.10 9.96 -1.26
C GLY A 83 1.71 9.36 0.10
N ILE A 84 1.26 10.19 1.05
CA ILE A 84 0.69 9.73 2.32
C ILE A 84 -0.51 8.78 2.10
N PHE A 85 -1.20 8.86 0.97
CA PHE A 85 -2.34 7.98 0.67
C PHE A 85 -1.96 6.52 0.46
N PHE A 86 -0.69 6.19 0.26
CA PHE A 86 -0.27 4.79 0.28
C PHE A 86 -0.57 4.10 1.61
N ALA A 87 -0.58 4.84 2.71
CA ALA A 87 -0.94 4.30 4.02
C ALA A 87 -2.39 3.77 4.09
N ALA A 88 -3.29 4.28 3.23
CA ALA A 88 -4.68 3.80 3.16
C ALA A 88 -4.81 2.38 2.58
N TYR A 89 -3.77 1.87 1.94
CA TYR A 89 -3.74 0.50 1.41
C TYR A 89 -3.20 -0.52 2.43
N VAL A 90 -2.66 -0.06 3.56
CA VAL A 90 -2.28 -0.94 4.66
C VAL A 90 -3.55 -1.42 5.35
N ASN A 91 -3.74 -2.74 5.37
CA ASN A 91 -4.96 -3.38 5.87
C ASN A 91 -4.60 -4.66 6.62
N GLU A 92 -4.38 -4.52 7.91
CA GLU A 92 -4.07 -5.63 8.82
C GLU A 92 -5.24 -6.59 9.06
N GLU A 93 -6.47 -6.14 8.78
CA GLU A 93 -7.69 -6.95 8.98
C GLU A 93 -8.08 -7.79 7.74
N ASN A 94 -7.30 -7.71 6.67
CA ASN A 94 -7.57 -8.51 5.49
C ASN A 94 -7.44 -10.01 5.81
N PRO A 95 -8.40 -10.88 5.44
CA PRO A 95 -8.36 -12.31 5.74
C PRO A 95 -7.11 -13.03 5.23
N MET A 96 -6.47 -12.52 4.18
CA MET A 96 -5.22 -13.08 3.68
C MET A 96 -4.05 -12.83 4.63
N ILE A 97 -4.08 -11.74 5.40
CA ILE A 97 -3.07 -11.47 6.44
C ILE A 97 -3.15 -12.55 7.52
N ASP A 98 -4.33 -12.87 8.03
CA ASP A 98 -4.52 -13.95 9.02
C ASP A 98 -4.00 -15.29 8.51
N LYS A 99 -4.20 -15.59 7.24
CA LYS A 99 -3.69 -16.83 6.62
C LYS A 99 -2.16 -16.84 6.61
N LEU A 100 -1.53 -15.74 6.20
CA LEU A 100 -0.07 -15.60 6.18
C LEU A 100 0.53 -15.68 7.60
N LEU A 101 -0.13 -15.10 8.59
CA LEU A 101 0.31 -15.22 9.99
C LEU A 101 0.28 -16.66 10.50
N ARG A 102 -0.75 -17.44 10.15
CA ARG A 102 -0.80 -18.88 10.47
C ARG A 102 0.35 -19.64 9.80
N GLU A 103 0.56 -19.41 8.51
CA GLU A 103 1.69 -20.00 7.77
C GLU A 103 3.04 -19.63 8.42
N ALA A 104 3.19 -18.41 8.94
CA ALA A 104 4.40 -17.98 9.64
C ALA A 104 4.62 -18.74 10.95
N LEU A 105 3.58 -19.01 11.72
CA LEU A 105 3.65 -19.87 12.91
C LEU A 105 4.00 -21.33 12.57
N ASP A 106 3.48 -21.84 11.45
CA ASP A 106 3.77 -23.20 10.97
C ASP A 106 5.24 -23.40 10.60
N THR A 107 5.98 -22.32 10.31
CA THR A 107 7.44 -22.39 10.09
C THR A 107 8.23 -22.77 11.35
N ARG A 108 7.64 -22.55 12.53
CA ARG A 108 8.27 -22.71 13.86
C ARG A 108 9.49 -21.81 14.10
N ILE A 109 9.69 -20.77 13.29
CA ILE A 109 10.68 -19.71 13.55
C ILE A 109 10.27 -18.96 14.81
N VAL A 110 8.96 -18.72 14.97
CA VAL A 110 8.32 -18.25 16.20
C VAL A 110 7.13 -19.16 16.54
N ASN A 111 6.85 -19.30 17.83
CA ASN A 111 5.69 -20.09 18.30
C ASN A 111 4.45 -19.23 18.52
N ARG A 112 4.63 -17.93 18.59
CA ARG A 112 3.59 -16.91 18.78
C ARG A 112 4.12 -15.55 18.41
N PHE A 113 3.23 -14.62 18.08
CA PHE A 113 3.56 -13.23 17.92
C PHE A 113 3.40 -12.50 19.26
N LEU A 114 4.39 -11.71 19.61
CA LEU A 114 4.51 -11.01 20.91
C LEU A 114 4.58 -9.49 20.75
N GLY A 115 4.55 -8.98 19.51
CA GLY A 115 4.82 -7.58 19.26
C GLY A 115 6.18 -7.17 19.82
N TYR A 116 6.20 -6.14 20.64
CA TYR A 116 7.43 -5.63 21.26
C TYR A 116 7.85 -6.37 22.54
N GLN A 117 7.11 -7.38 22.99
CA GLN A 117 7.48 -8.12 24.17
C GLN A 117 8.74 -8.98 23.90
N GLY A 118 9.75 -8.85 24.73
CA GLY A 118 10.99 -9.62 24.62
C GLY A 118 12.15 -8.91 23.91
N GLY A 119 11.96 -7.64 23.53
CA GLY A 119 13.02 -6.78 22.99
C GLY A 119 13.27 -6.95 21.50
N ALA A 120 14.26 -6.20 20.99
CA ALA A 120 14.54 -6.04 19.57
C ALA A 120 14.84 -7.36 18.83
N GLU A 121 15.54 -8.29 19.48
CA GLU A 121 15.81 -9.62 18.88
C GLU A 121 14.54 -10.44 18.63
N VAL A 122 13.57 -10.33 19.55
CA VAL A 122 12.28 -11.04 19.40
C VAL A 122 11.46 -10.38 18.29
N VAL A 123 11.49 -9.05 18.20
CA VAL A 123 10.88 -8.31 17.08
C VAL A 123 11.48 -8.78 15.77
N ASP A 124 12.80 -8.75 15.62
CA ASP A 124 13.50 -9.15 14.38
C ASP A 124 13.18 -10.60 13.99
N ARG A 125 13.07 -11.51 14.96
CA ARG A 125 12.69 -12.91 14.69
C ARG A 125 11.27 -13.05 14.18
N GLN A 126 10.32 -12.26 14.71
CA GLN A 126 8.94 -12.22 14.22
C GLN A 126 8.90 -11.69 12.77
N VAL A 127 9.62 -10.61 12.51
CA VAL A 127 9.73 -10.01 11.17
C VAL A 127 10.36 -11.00 10.19
N TYR A 128 11.40 -11.73 10.60
CA TYR A 128 11.98 -12.79 9.78
C TYR A 128 11.00 -13.94 9.50
N ALA A 129 10.14 -14.31 10.44
CA ALA A 129 9.12 -15.34 10.20
C ALA A 129 8.14 -14.92 9.10
N LEU A 130 7.74 -13.65 9.07
CA LEU A 130 6.90 -13.08 8.00
C LEU A 130 7.63 -13.09 6.66
N TRP A 131 8.89 -12.66 6.64
CA TRP A 131 9.75 -12.70 5.45
C TRP A 131 9.86 -14.10 4.87
N ASN A 132 10.12 -15.10 5.73
CA ASN A 132 10.29 -16.49 5.33
C ASN A 132 9.06 -17.06 4.62
N VAL A 133 7.86 -16.72 5.09
CA VAL A 133 6.60 -17.14 4.44
C VAL A 133 6.45 -16.51 3.07
N LEU A 134 6.69 -15.20 2.97
CA LEU A 134 6.56 -14.50 1.70
C LEU A 134 7.59 -14.99 0.70
N GLN A 135 8.82 -15.23 1.15
CA GLN A 135 9.87 -15.76 0.27
C GLN A 135 9.55 -17.15 -0.29
N LYS A 136 8.93 -18.03 0.50
CA LYS A 136 8.47 -19.35 0.03
C LYS A 136 7.46 -19.27 -1.10
N ARG A 137 6.76 -18.16 -1.23
CA ARG A 137 5.76 -17.93 -2.28
C ARG A 137 6.39 -17.55 -3.62
N LYS A 138 7.70 -17.33 -3.67
CA LYS A 138 8.47 -17.05 -4.88
C LYS A 138 7.85 -15.94 -5.72
N PHE A 139 7.53 -14.82 -5.09
CA PHE A 139 7.09 -13.64 -5.82
C PHE A 139 8.10 -13.27 -6.90
N ARG A 140 7.59 -12.73 -7.99
CA ARG A 140 8.43 -12.12 -9.02
C ARG A 140 8.22 -10.61 -9.00
N TYR A 141 9.32 -9.89 -9.03
CA TYR A 141 9.26 -8.46 -9.17
C TYR A 141 8.69 -8.08 -10.54
N SER A 142 7.73 -7.17 -10.53
CA SER A 142 7.11 -6.63 -11.74
C SER A 142 6.98 -5.13 -11.59
N SER A 143 7.80 -4.38 -12.34
CA SER A 143 7.77 -2.91 -12.36
C SER A 143 6.50 -2.32 -13.00
N VAL A 144 5.53 -3.16 -13.38
CA VAL A 144 4.27 -2.70 -13.98
C VAL A 144 3.46 -1.94 -12.93
N SER A 145 3.53 -0.62 -13.04
CA SER A 145 2.81 0.33 -12.17
C SER A 145 1.84 1.21 -12.96
N ASN A 146 1.66 0.92 -14.26
CA ASN A 146 0.85 1.74 -15.15
C ASN A 146 -0.60 1.76 -14.70
N THR A 147 -1.16 2.95 -14.73
CA THR A 147 -2.57 3.22 -14.47
C THR A 147 -3.36 3.27 -15.77
N SER A 148 -4.66 3.07 -15.68
CA SER A 148 -5.55 3.02 -16.84
C SER A 148 -5.71 4.35 -17.58
N LEU A 149 -5.39 5.47 -16.90
CA LEU A 149 -5.55 6.81 -17.43
C LEU A 149 -4.26 7.64 -17.26
N SER A 150 -3.61 7.93 -18.37
CA SER A 150 -2.48 8.87 -18.40
C SER A 150 -2.96 10.31 -18.21
N SER A 151 -2.23 11.10 -17.41
CA SER A 151 -2.54 12.50 -17.17
C SER A 151 -1.26 13.30 -16.90
N ASN A 152 -1.21 14.53 -17.42
CA ASN A 152 -0.14 15.47 -17.11
C ASN A 152 -0.41 16.30 -15.85
N VAL A 153 -1.58 16.11 -15.24
CA VAL A 153 -2.05 16.88 -14.08
C VAL A 153 -2.20 16.01 -12.86
N VAL A 154 -2.64 14.77 -13.02
CA VAL A 154 -2.87 13.83 -11.93
C VAL A 154 -1.95 12.62 -12.13
N PHE A 155 -1.13 12.37 -11.14
CA PHE A 155 -0.21 11.24 -11.11
C PHE A 155 -0.73 10.20 -10.13
N SER A 156 -0.83 8.98 -10.56
CA SER A 156 -1.25 7.85 -9.73
C SER A 156 -0.36 6.65 -9.99
N GLN A 157 -0.34 5.76 -9.02
CA GLN A 157 0.36 4.49 -9.11
C GLN A 157 -0.60 3.35 -8.78
N ARG A 158 -0.56 2.29 -9.58
CA ARG A 158 -1.32 1.08 -9.30
C ARG A 158 -0.76 0.40 -8.04
N VAL A 159 -1.67 0.02 -7.16
CA VAL A 159 -1.42 -0.82 -5.99
C VAL A 159 -2.27 -2.07 -6.14
N ARG A 160 -1.66 -3.25 -6.17
CA ARG A 160 -2.40 -4.51 -6.25
C ARG A 160 -3.12 -4.78 -4.93
N THR A 161 -4.30 -5.37 -5.01
CA THR A 161 -4.91 -5.97 -3.82
C THR A 161 -4.05 -7.13 -3.33
N PHE A 162 -4.22 -7.53 -2.06
CA PHE A 162 -3.44 -8.66 -1.53
C PHE A 162 -3.83 -9.97 -2.24
N ASP A 163 -5.10 -10.14 -2.57
CA ASP A 163 -5.57 -11.30 -3.32
C ASP A 163 -4.89 -11.36 -4.70
N ASP A 164 -4.92 -10.26 -5.47
CA ASP A 164 -4.27 -10.18 -6.78
C ASP A 164 -2.77 -10.44 -6.71
N ALA A 165 -2.08 -9.86 -5.71
CA ALA A 165 -0.64 -10.03 -5.53
C ALA A 165 -0.29 -11.50 -5.21
N LEU A 166 -1.07 -12.13 -4.32
CA LEU A 166 -0.86 -13.52 -3.90
C LEU A 166 -1.23 -14.53 -4.97
N GLU A 167 -2.29 -14.28 -5.74
CA GLU A 167 -2.71 -15.15 -6.84
C GLU A 167 -1.75 -15.09 -8.03
N SER A 168 -1.34 -13.87 -8.43
CA SER A 168 -0.41 -13.69 -9.54
C SER A 168 1.06 -13.99 -9.17
N SER A 169 1.38 -14.04 -7.88
CA SER A 169 2.75 -14.09 -7.37
C SER A 169 3.64 -12.97 -7.95
N GLN A 170 3.06 -11.79 -8.17
CA GLN A 170 3.76 -10.61 -8.68
C GLN A 170 3.56 -9.44 -7.74
N ILE A 171 4.66 -8.76 -7.43
CA ILE A 171 4.68 -7.54 -6.60
C ILE A 171 5.64 -6.52 -7.21
N ASN A 172 5.32 -5.24 -7.00
CA ASN A 172 6.29 -4.16 -7.15
C ASN A 172 6.74 -3.65 -5.76
N CYS A 173 7.55 -2.62 -5.73
CA CYS A 173 8.06 -2.04 -4.47
C CYS A 173 6.92 -1.53 -3.55
N VAL A 174 5.86 -0.97 -4.12
CA VAL A 174 4.70 -0.48 -3.36
C VAL A 174 3.88 -1.64 -2.82
N ASP A 175 3.54 -2.62 -3.69
CA ASP A 175 2.75 -3.80 -3.30
C ASP A 175 3.42 -4.56 -2.14
N GLY A 176 4.74 -4.80 -2.27
CA GLY A 176 5.53 -5.49 -1.25
C GLY A 176 5.59 -4.71 0.07
N SER A 177 5.80 -3.40 -0.01
CA SER A 177 5.88 -2.55 1.18
C SER A 177 4.54 -2.47 1.93
N VAL A 178 3.43 -2.31 1.21
CA VAL A 178 2.08 -2.25 1.79
C VAL A 178 1.67 -3.60 2.39
N LEU A 179 1.94 -4.70 1.69
CA LEU A 179 1.68 -6.05 2.21
C LEU A 179 2.48 -6.32 3.49
N PHE A 180 3.77 -5.99 3.47
CA PHE A 180 4.62 -6.21 4.64
C PHE A 180 4.23 -5.32 5.81
N ALA A 181 3.89 -4.05 5.57
CA ALA A 181 3.38 -3.15 6.59
C ALA A 181 2.08 -3.67 7.22
N SER A 182 1.18 -4.27 6.43
CA SER A 182 -0.05 -4.88 6.93
C SER A 182 0.22 -6.07 7.85
N LEU A 183 1.17 -6.92 7.48
CA LEU A 183 1.62 -8.04 8.33
C LEU A 183 2.22 -7.56 9.66
N LEU A 184 3.04 -6.51 9.63
CA LEU A 184 3.64 -5.93 10.82
C LEU A 184 2.57 -5.37 11.79
N ARG A 185 1.61 -4.60 11.26
CA ARG A 185 0.50 -4.08 12.06
C ARG A 185 -0.32 -5.18 12.71
N ALA A 186 -0.60 -6.24 11.96
CA ALA A 186 -1.37 -7.39 12.45
C ALA A 186 -0.71 -8.11 13.65
N ILE A 187 0.60 -7.96 13.81
CA ILE A 187 1.35 -8.50 14.97
C ILE A 187 1.76 -7.43 15.98
N ASN A 188 1.13 -6.26 15.93
CA ASN A 188 1.39 -5.10 16.81
C ASN A 188 2.85 -4.60 16.76
N ILE A 189 3.44 -4.57 15.57
CA ILE A 189 4.69 -3.88 15.28
C ILE A 189 4.38 -2.73 14.34
N GLU A 190 4.75 -1.50 14.73
CA GLU A 190 4.50 -0.29 13.94
C GLU A 190 5.40 -0.23 12.73
N PRO A 191 4.83 -0.24 11.49
CA PRO A 191 5.58 -0.10 10.26
C PRO A 191 5.80 1.36 9.86
N ILE A 192 6.76 1.56 8.98
CA ILE A 192 7.04 2.83 8.33
C ILE A 192 7.06 2.56 6.82
N LEU A 193 6.27 3.29 6.04
CA LEU A 193 6.41 3.31 4.59
C LEU A 193 7.40 4.40 4.20
N VAL A 194 8.52 4.01 3.63
CA VAL A 194 9.56 4.93 3.16
C VAL A 194 9.46 5.08 1.65
N ARG A 195 9.29 6.31 1.19
CA ARG A 195 9.23 6.64 -0.23
C ARG A 195 10.40 7.53 -0.62
N THR A 196 11.15 7.09 -1.62
CA THR A 196 12.18 7.86 -2.31
C THR A 196 11.73 8.13 -3.76
N PRO A 197 12.43 8.98 -4.53
CA PRO A 197 12.10 9.15 -5.94
C PRO A 197 12.13 7.82 -6.71
N GLY A 198 10.96 7.39 -7.20
CA GLY A 198 10.81 6.17 -8.00
C GLY A 198 10.85 4.85 -7.23
N HIS A 199 10.91 4.87 -5.91
CA HIS A 199 11.01 3.65 -5.10
C HIS A 199 10.26 3.74 -3.77
N MET A 200 9.90 2.57 -3.22
CA MET A 200 9.32 2.42 -1.87
C MET A 200 9.83 1.16 -1.20
N PHE A 201 10.09 1.25 0.10
CA PHE A 201 10.43 0.12 0.95
C PHE A 201 9.78 0.29 2.33
N VAL A 202 9.90 -0.71 3.20
CA VAL A 202 9.25 -0.71 4.51
C VAL A 202 10.29 -0.66 5.63
N GLY A 203 9.99 0.09 6.67
CA GLY A 203 10.69 0.04 7.94
C GLY A 203 9.77 -0.46 9.06
N TYR A 204 10.35 -0.75 10.20
CA TYR A 204 9.63 -1.10 11.42
C TYR A 204 10.42 -0.66 12.65
N TYR A 205 9.70 -0.26 13.68
CA TYR A 205 10.32 0.01 14.95
C TYR A 205 10.68 -1.30 15.67
N THR A 206 11.83 -1.31 16.34
CA THR A 206 12.32 -2.48 17.07
C THR A 206 11.94 -2.45 18.54
N ASP A 207 11.38 -1.33 18.99
CA ASP A 207 10.93 -1.11 20.36
C ASP A 207 9.64 -0.28 20.41
N SER A 208 8.87 -0.41 21.50
CA SER A 208 7.60 0.28 21.70
C SER A 208 7.74 1.79 21.96
N SER A 209 8.94 2.29 22.20
CA SER A 209 9.22 3.72 22.37
C SER A 209 9.56 4.41 21.04
N HIS A 210 9.60 3.66 19.94
CA HIS A 210 9.86 4.12 18.57
C HIS A 210 11.21 4.86 18.41
N LYS A 211 12.23 4.41 19.14
CA LYS A 211 13.58 5.02 19.09
C LYS A 211 14.45 4.38 18.03
N ASP A 212 14.40 3.07 17.95
CA ASP A 212 15.21 2.30 17.03
C ASP A 212 14.34 1.67 15.94
N MET A 213 14.88 1.63 14.74
CA MET A 213 14.16 1.10 13.58
C MET A 213 15.10 0.30 12.68
N ASN A 214 14.52 -0.64 11.95
CA ASN A 214 15.16 -1.36 10.85
C ASN A 214 14.38 -1.17 9.57
N PHE A 215 15.03 -1.33 8.44
CA PHE A 215 14.41 -1.23 7.13
C PHE A 215 14.58 -2.54 6.34
N LEU A 216 13.65 -2.78 5.42
CA LEU A 216 13.63 -3.94 4.54
C LEU A 216 13.35 -3.53 3.11
N GLU A 217 14.20 -4.00 2.20
CA GLU A 217 13.97 -3.88 0.77
C GLU A 217 13.02 -4.98 0.30
N THR A 218 11.75 -4.64 0.13
CA THR A 218 10.70 -5.62 -0.17
C THR A 218 10.74 -6.17 -1.59
N THR A 219 11.47 -5.54 -2.51
CA THR A 219 11.69 -6.09 -3.87
C THR A 219 12.57 -7.34 -3.85
N MET A 220 13.28 -7.59 -2.75
CA MET A 220 14.05 -8.81 -2.52
C MET A 220 13.22 -9.96 -1.93
N ILE A 221 11.91 -9.77 -1.72
CA ILE A 221 11.00 -10.85 -1.34
C ILE A 221 10.73 -11.73 -2.57
N GLY A 222 11.23 -12.96 -2.56
CA GLY A 222 10.91 -13.89 -3.62
C GLY A 222 12.12 -14.40 -4.39
N ASP A 223 11.90 -14.64 -5.66
CA ASP A 223 12.89 -15.18 -6.59
C ASP A 223 13.62 -14.02 -7.27
N VAL A 224 14.71 -13.59 -6.67
CA VAL A 224 15.53 -12.47 -7.14
C VAL A 224 16.96 -12.90 -7.35
N ASP A 225 17.64 -12.26 -8.28
CA ASP A 225 19.07 -12.33 -8.45
C ASP A 225 19.74 -11.37 -7.46
N LEU A 226 20.38 -11.91 -6.42
CA LEU A 226 21.05 -11.10 -5.41
C LEU A 226 22.28 -10.38 -5.96
N ASP A 227 22.88 -10.88 -7.02
CA ASP A 227 24.04 -10.25 -7.67
C ASP A 227 23.62 -8.95 -8.39
N ASP A 228 22.34 -8.79 -8.75
CA ASP A 228 21.82 -7.51 -9.24
C ASP A 228 21.84 -6.41 -8.15
N PHE A 229 21.67 -6.77 -6.88
CA PHE A 229 21.74 -5.85 -5.74
C PHE A 229 23.16 -5.69 -5.18
N PHE A 230 23.96 -6.73 -5.27
CA PHE A 230 25.33 -6.82 -4.70
C PHE A 230 26.31 -7.41 -5.73
N PRO A 231 26.59 -6.72 -6.84
CA PRO A 231 27.34 -7.28 -7.97
C PRO A 231 28.76 -7.70 -7.61
N ASP A 232 29.35 -7.11 -6.58
CA ASP A 232 30.73 -7.40 -6.15
C ASP A 232 30.84 -8.63 -5.23
N GLU A 233 29.71 -9.17 -4.73
CA GLU A 233 29.71 -10.22 -3.72
C GLU A 233 29.48 -11.64 -4.28
N GLN A 234 29.01 -11.77 -5.53
CA GLN A 234 28.68 -13.06 -6.19
C GLN A 234 27.80 -13.96 -5.32
N LEU A 235 26.75 -13.37 -4.75
CA LEU A 235 25.90 -14.04 -3.75
C LEU A 235 25.13 -15.22 -4.31
N ASP A 236 24.72 -15.19 -5.59
CA ASP A 236 23.96 -16.27 -6.20
C ASP A 236 24.75 -17.58 -6.24
N SER A 237 26.06 -17.49 -6.45
CA SER A 237 26.93 -18.67 -6.38
C SER A 237 26.95 -19.28 -4.97
N THR A 238 26.81 -18.47 -3.93
CA THR A 238 26.77 -18.91 -2.53
C THR A 238 25.44 -19.55 -2.13
N MET A 239 24.37 -19.33 -2.92
CA MET A 239 23.04 -19.88 -2.68
C MET A 239 22.91 -21.33 -3.15
N VAL A 240 23.78 -21.79 -4.01
CA VAL A 240 23.76 -23.16 -4.58
C VAL A 240 23.81 -24.21 -3.47
N GLY A 241 22.85 -25.12 -3.45
CA GLY A 241 22.78 -26.21 -2.49
C GLY A 241 22.23 -25.84 -1.11
N LYS A 242 21.85 -24.57 -0.89
CA LYS A 242 21.21 -24.15 0.38
C LYS A 242 19.74 -24.54 0.42
N SER A 243 19.28 -24.84 1.63
CA SER A 243 17.85 -25.06 1.87
C SER A 243 17.06 -23.74 1.75
N GLN A 244 15.74 -23.84 1.53
CA GLN A 244 14.82 -22.68 1.48
C GLN A 244 14.99 -21.77 2.70
N ASN A 245 15.11 -22.32 3.91
CA ASN A 245 15.25 -21.52 5.12
C ASN A 245 16.62 -20.79 5.17
N GLN A 246 17.67 -21.41 4.67
CA GLN A 246 19.00 -20.76 4.57
C GLN A 246 18.98 -19.63 3.55
N MET A 247 18.40 -19.87 2.37
CA MET A 247 18.22 -18.83 1.36
C MET A 247 17.38 -17.66 1.88
N SER A 248 16.26 -17.97 2.56
CA SER A 248 15.39 -16.96 3.15
C SER A 248 16.10 -16.12 4.21
N ARG A 249 17.01 -16.72 5.00
CA ARG A 249 17.78 -15.95 5.99
C ARG A 249 18.77 -15.01 5.32
N ILE A 250 19.47 -15.49 4.30
CA ILE A 250 20.44 -14.67 3.54
C ILE A 250 19.73 -13.48 2.90
N THR A 251 18.61 -13.72 2.19
CA THR A 251 17.85 -12.64 1.54
C THR A 251 17.29 -11.64 2.55
N PHE A 252 16.84 -12.09 3.72
CA PHE A 252 16.38 -11.19 4.78
C PHE A 252 17.51 -10.28 5.29
N ASP A 253 18.67 -10.85 5.60
CA ASP A 253 19.79 -10.07 6.10
C ASP A 253 20.32 -9.10 5.03
N LYS A 254 20.37 -9.52 3.75
CA LYS A 254 20.77 -8.67 2.62
C LYS A 254 19.73 -7.59 2.31
N SER A 255 18.44 -7.88 2.47
CA SER A 255 17.38 -6.88 2.36
C SER A 255 17.54 -5.75 3.39
N LYS A 256 17.87 -6.11 4.63
CA LYS A 256 18.16 -5.12 5.69
C LYS A 256 19.42 -4.30 5.34
N GLU A 257 20.48 -4.97 4.89
CA GLU A 257 21.71 -4.29 4.49
C GLU A 257 21.47 -3.29 3.36
N TYR A 258 20.73 -3.70 2.32
CA TYR A 258 20.44 -2.84 1.17
C TYR A 258 19.58 -1.64 1.54
N ALA A 259 18.53 -1.85 2.32
CA ALA A 259 17.60 -0.80 2.72
C ALA A 259 18.21 0.25 3.70
N ASN A 260 19.35 -0.07 4.33
CA ASN A 260 20.04 0.83 5.25
C ASN A 260 21.27 1.54 4.62
N LYS A 261 21.56 1.28 3.36
CA LYS A 261 22.57 2.01 2.57
C LYS A 261 22.00 3.32 2.02
#